data_e46bb03456c3330ceaaf56c503f35d2d
#
_entry.id   e46bb03456c3330ceaaf56c503f35d2d
#
_cell.length_a   1.000
_cell.length_b   1.000
_cell.length_c   1.000
_cell.angle_alpha   90.00
_cell.angle_beta   90.00
_cell.angle_gamma   90.00
#
_symmetry.space_group_name_H-M   'P 1'
#
loop_
_entity.id
_entity.type
_entity.pdbx_description
1 polymer ?
#
loop_
_entity_poly.entity_id
_entity_poly.type
_entity_poly.pdbx_seq_one_letter_code
_entity_poly.pdbx_strand_id
1 'polypeptide(L)'
;MRGIDHIVVAVRDLAAAARSYEAQGFRLTPVARHPWGTENRLIQLDGAFLELLSVPAGVDIPAPARGAFSFGAFNRDFLAAGEGASMVVLDSTDPAADRAAFEAAGLRLFEPFGFEREATGPDGAVRKVGFDLTFTEDPDAPSVGWFTCRNRYPENFWKPEFQQHGNGVRALAEVILIARDPADHHIFLQAVTGVRALRATSLGIECRTARGLVSILSPVAYEGLYGVSAGEPATWPRIAALRLAGPGVAARRVIAASDNRGLMLILDPA
;
A
#
# COMPACT_ATOMS: atom_id res chain seq x y z
N MET A 1 2.19 -11.78 14.00
CA MET A 1 2.08 -10.32 13.80
C MET A 1 2.81 -9.97 12.52
N ARG A 2 2.13 -9.34 11.57
CA ARG A 2 2.65 -8.96 10.25
C ARG A 2 3.10 -7.49 10.27
N GLY A 3 4.04 -7.11 9.41
CA GLY A 3 4.46 -5.74 9.18
C GLY A 3 3.87 -5.19 7.88
N ILE A 4 3.89 -3.88 7.69
CA ILE A 4 3.52 -3.29 6.40
C ILE A 4 4.62 -3.64 5.39
N ASP A 5 4.25 -4.33 4.31
CA ASP A 5 5.15 -4.67 3.20
C ASP A 5 5.17 -3.54 2.17
N HIS A 6 4.02 -3.13 1.70
CA HIS A 6 3.92 -2.01 0.76
C HIS A 6 2.53 -1.38 0.70
N ILE A 7 2.46 -0.25 0.01
CA ILE A 7 1.21 0.44 -0.32
C ILE A 7 1.14 0.56 -1.84
N VAL A 8 0.03 0.09 -2.40
CA VAL A 8 -0.27 0.30 -3.82
C VAL A 8 -0.85 1.70 -3.99
N VAL A 9 -0.22 2.50 -4.83
CA VAL A 9 -0.66 3.86 -5.20
C VAL A 9 -1.10 3.83 -6.66
N ALA A 10 -2.39 3.73 -6.88
CA ALA A 10 -2.97 3.67 -8.22
C ALA A 10 -2.96 5.05 -8.87
N VAL A 11 -2.38 5.14 -10.07
CA VAL A 11 -2.21 6.36 -10.85
C VAL A 11 -2.62 6.14 -12.31
N ARG A 12 -3.21 7.16 -12.96
CA ARG A 12 -3.63 7.06 -14.36
C ARG A 12 -2.46 7.14 -15.33
N ASP A 13 -1.46 7.98 -15.02
CA ASP A 13 -0.25 8.16 -15.80
C ASP A 13 0.98 7.86 -14.95
N LEU A 14 1.53 6.65 -15.11
CA LEU A 14 2.69 6.18 -14.36
C LEU A 14 3.93 7.05 -14.59
N ALA A 15 4.13 7.53 -15.82
CA ALA A 15 5.29 8.35 -16.15
C ALA A 15 5.18 9.76 -15.51
N ALA A 16 3.98 10.37 -15.52
CA ALA A 16 3.76 11.65 -14.87
C ALA A 16 3.84 11.52 -13.34
N ALA A 17 3.30 10.44 -12.76
CA ALA A 17 3.43 10.16 -11.34
C ALA A 17 4.91 9.97 -10.94
N ALA A 18 5.66 9.18 -11.71
CA ALA A 18 7.08 8.97 -11.46
C ALA A 18 7.86 10.28 -11.45
N ARG A 19 7.66 11.15 -12.45
CA ARG A 19 8.30 12.48 -12.47
C ARG A 19 7.96 13.34 -11.25
N SER A 20 6.70 13.27 -10.79
CA SER A 20 6.27 13.99 -9.58
C SER A 20 7.00 13.51 -8.33
N TYR A 21 7.12 12.19 -8.14
CA TYR A 21 7.85 11.62 -7.01
C TYR A 21 9.37 11.84 -7.13
N GLU A 22 9.94 11.79 -8.33
CA GLU A 22 11.36 12.13 -8.59
C GLU A 22 11.65 13.59 -8.23
N ALA A 23 10.77 14.52 -8.59
CA ALA A 23 10.88 15.94 -8.22
C ALA A 23 10.78 16.17 -6.71
N GLN A 24 10.12 15.27 -5.98
CA GLN A 24 10.06 15.28 -4.52
C GLN A 24 11.31 14.64 -3.87
N GLY A 25 12.26 14.16 -4.66
CA GLY A 25 13.52 13.58 -4.20
C GLY A 25 13.49 12.06 -3.99
N PHE A 26 12.46 11.37 -4.42
CA PHE A 26 12.43 9.90 -4.41
C PHE A 26 13.18 9.32 -5.60
N ARG A 27 13.76 8.14 -5.41
CA ARG A 27 14.34 7.32 -6.48
C ARG A 27 13.41 6.15 -6.76
N LEU A 28 13.12 5.90 -8.04
CA LEU A 28 12.20 4.86 -8.46
C LEU A 28 12.93 3.77 -9.26
N THR A 29 12.42 2.53 -9.16
CA THR A 29 12.86 1.43 -10.03
C THR A 29 12.48 1.70 -11.49
N PRO A 30 13.08 1.02 -12.47
CA PRO A 30 12.56 0.95 -13.84
C PRO A 30 11.10 0.47 -13.86
N VAL A 31 10.40 0.74 -14.97
CA VAL A 31 9.06 0.20 -15.20
C VAL A 31 9.11 -1.32 -15.24
N ALA A 32 8.18 -1.95 -14.54
CA ALA A 32 7.93 -3.38 -14.60
C ALA A 32 6.46 -3.64 -14.97
N ARG A 33 6.18 -4.82 -15.54
CA ARG A 33 4.85 -5.24 -15.96
C ARG A 33 4.44 -6.50 -15.25
N HIS A 34 3.20 -6.55 -14.83
CA HIS A 34 2.59 -7.77 -14.31
C HIS A 34 2.03 -8.63 -15.44
N PRO A 35 1.93 -9.95 -15.24
CA PRO A 35 1.39 -10.85 -16.27
C PRO A 35 -0.04 -10.52 -16.72
N TRP A 36 -0.80 -9.84 -15.87
CA TRP A 36 -2.18 -9.40 -16.15
C TRP A 36 -2.29 -7.98 -16.72
N GLY A 37 -1.16 -7.35 -17.09
CA GLY A 37 -1.13 -6.13 -17.89
C GLY A 37 -0.96 -4.81 -17.14
N THR A 38 -1.02 -4.78 -15.80
CA THR A 38 -0.71 -3.55 -15.05
C THR A 38 0.80 -3.27 -15.07
N GLU A 39 1.17 -2.00 -15.00
CA GLU A 39 2.56 -1.53 -14.94
C GLU A 39 2.84 -0.85 -13.60
N ASN A 40 4.07 -0.99 -13.11
CA ASN A 40 4.49 -0.34 -11.88
C ASN A 40 5.89 0.24 -11.93
N ARG A 41 6.17 1.15 -10.98
CA ARG A 41 7.49 1.58 -10.53
C ARG A 41 7.49 1.62 -9.00
N LEU A 42 8.59 1.18 -8.38
CA LEU A 42 8.67 1.08 -6.94
C LEU A 42 9.55 2.17 -6.34
N ILE A 43 9.18 2.65 -5.17
CA ILE A 43 10.00 3.44 -4.26
C ILE A 43 10.35 2.53 -3.10
N GLN A 44 11.55 1.94 -3.12
CA GLN A 44 11.98 0.99 -2.08
C GLN A 44 12.46 1.73 -0.84
N LEU A 45 12.02 1.29 0.33
CA LEU A 45 12.38 1.79 1.64
C LEU A 45 13.04 0.68 2.46
N ASP A 46 13.35 0.93 3.71
CA ASP A 46 13.90 -0.10 4.61
C ASP A 46 12.81 -1.12 4.97
N GLY A 47 12.81 -2.24 4.25
CA GLY A 47 11.88 -3.36 4.42
C GLY A 47 10.44 -3.12 3.98
N ALA A 48 10.13 -1.99 3.34
CA ALA A 48 8.83 -1.67 2.77
C ALA A 48 9.00 -0.92 1.43
N PHE A 49 7.92 -0.72 0.67
CA PHE A 49 7.97 0.10 -0.55
C PHE A 49 6.63 0.74 -0.87
N LEU A 50 6.64 1.76 -1.73
CA LEU A 50 5.45 2.26 -2.40
C LEU A 50 5.45 1.71 -3.82
N GLU A 51 4.33 1.17 -4.25
CA GLU A 51 4.12 0.69 -5.61
C GLU A 51 3.27 1.69 -6.38
N LEU A 52 3.87 2.55 -7.20
CA LEU A 52 3.11 3.34 -8.17
C LEU A 52 2.63 2.40 -9.25
N LEU A 53 1.31 2.26 -9.39
CA LEU A 53 0.68 1.30 -10.27
C LEU A 53 -0.24 1.98 -11.26
N SER A 54 -0.18 1.59 -12.53
CA SER A 54 -1.14 2.00 -13.55
C SER A 54 -1.75 0.83 -14.29
N VAL A 55 -2.92 1.07 -14.86
CA VAL A 55 -3.55 0.21 -15.85
C VAL A 55 -3.42 0.92 -17.21
N PRO A 56 -2.48 0.50 -18.07
CA PRO A 56 -2.26 1.17 -19.35
C PRO A 56 -3.51 1.14 -20.23
N ALA A 57 -3.69 2.20 -21.03
CA ALA A 57 -4.81 2.27 -21.98
C ALA A 57 -4.78 1.10 -22.98
N GLY A 58 -5.93 0.50 -23.25
CA GLY A 58 -6.07 -0.60 -24.18
C GLY A 58 -5.67 -1.98 -23.65
N VAL A 59 -5.24 -2.07 -22.38
CA VAL A 59 -5.04 -3.36 -21.74
C VAL A 59 -6.39 -3.96 -21.35
N ASP A 60 -6.67 -5.15 -21.83
CA ASP A 60 -7.82 -5.93 -21.41
C ASP A 60 -7.47 -6.63 -20.08
N ILE A 61 -8.09 -6.18 -19.00
CA ILE A 61 -7.97 -6.83 -17.70
C ILE A 61 -9.03 -7.91 -17.61
N PRO A 62 -8.65 -9.19 -17.52
CA PRO A 62 -9.62 -10.27 -17.42
C PRO A 62 -10.57 -10.09 -16.23
N ALA A 63 -11.85 -10.42 -16.43
CA ALA A 63 -12.79 -10.50 -15.32
C ALA A 63 -12.30 -11.52 -14.28
N PRO A 64 -12.52 -11.29 -12.97
CA PRO A 64 -12.12 -12.25 -11.96
C PRO A 64 -12.88 -13.57 -12.14
N ALA A 65 -12.15 -14.69 -12.08
CA ALA A 65 -12.76 -15.99 -11.97
C ALA A 65 -13.55 -16.10 -10.64
N ARG A 66 -14.50 -17.03 -10.59
CA ARG A 66 -15.29 -17.23 -9.36
C ARG A 66 -14.37 -17.53 -8.17
N GLY A 67 -14.51 -16.76 -7.11
CA GLY A 67 -13.69 -16.89 -5.90
C GLY A 67 -12.29 -16.27 -5.98
N ALA A 68 -11.85 -15.83 -7.16
CA ALA A 68 -10.55 -15.19 -7.32
C ALA A 68 -10.64 -13.67 -7.09
N PHE A 69 -9.56 -13.08 -6.58
CA PHE A 69 -9.36 -11.65 -6.56
C PHE A 69 -8.67 -11.22 -7.86
N SER A 70 -9.18 -10.19 -8.52
CA SER A 70 -8.48 -9.59 -9.67
C SER A 70 -7.81 -8.29 -9.26
N PHE A 71 -6.50 -8.35 -9.02
CA PHE A 71 -5.68 -7.19 -8.69
C PHE A 71 -5.80 -6.08 -9.76
N GLY A 72 -5.79 -6.46 -11.04
CA GLY A 72 -5.92 -5.52 -12.14
C GLY A 72 -7.30 -4.88 -12.20
N ALA A 73 -8.38 -5.66 -12.06
CA ALA A 73 -9.74 -5.14 -12.08
C ALA A 73 -10.02 -4.22 -10.89
N PHE A 74 -9.57 -4.58 -9.69
CA PHE A 74 -9.71 -3.74 -8.51
C PHE A 74 -9.09 -2.35 -8.74
N ASN A 75 -7.84 -2.31 -9.22
CA ASN A 75 -7.15 -1.04 -9.46
C ASN A 75 -7.72 -0.26 -10.65
N ARG A 76 -8.21 -0.92 -11.70
CA ARG A 76 -8.95 -0.27 -12.79
C ARG A 76 -10.21 0.43 -12.25
N ASP A 77 -10.97 -0.27 -11.43
CA ASP A 77 -12.24 0.25 -10.89
C ASP A 77 -11.97 1.35 -9.86
N PHE A 78 -10.91 1.24 -9.05
CA PHE A 78 -10.44 2.31 -8.18
C PHE A 78 -10.08 3.58 -8.99
N LEU A 79 -9.33 3.43 -10.09
CA LEU A 79 -8.93 4.53 -10.95
C LEU A 79 -10.11 5.22 -11.67
N ALA A 80 -11.24 4.53 -11.86
CA ALA A 80 -12.45 5.15 -12.38
C ALA A 80 -13.01 6.20 -11.41
N ALA A 81 -12.88 5.99 -10.09
CA ALA A 81 -13.29 6.96 -9.07
C ALA A 81 -12.23 8.04 -8.81
N GLY A 82 -10.92 7.70 -8.84
CA GLY A 82 -9.85 8.66 -8.54
C GLY A 82 -8.46 8.04 -8.63
N GLU A 83 -7.44 8.83 -8.27
CA GLU A 83 -6.07 8.39 -8.04
C GLU A 83 -5.80 8.37 -6.53
N GLY A 84 -4.83 7.59 -6.07
CA GLY A 84 -4.42 7.54 -4.66
C GLY A 84 -3.98 6.15 -4.21
N ALA A 85 -3.82 5.99 -2.90
CA ALA A 85 -3.49 4.69 -2.33
C ALA A 85 -4.72 3.78 -2.34
N SER A 86 -4.62 2.64 -3.02
CA SER A 86 -5.71 1.69 -3.23
C SER A 86 -5.64 0.47 -2.34
N MET A 87 -4.42 0.05 -1.92
CA MET A 87 -4.25 -1.16 -1.13
C MET A 87 -3.19 -1.02 -0.04
N VAL A 88 -3.43 -1.69 1.09
CA VAL A 88 -2.45 -1.93 2.15
C VAL A 88 -2.02 -3.39 2.09
N VAL A 89 -0.71 -3.61 2.01
CA VAL A 89 -0.13 -4.94 1.90
C VAL A 89 0.74 -5.21 3.11
N LEU A 90 0.54 -6.38 3.70
CA LEU A 90 1.32 -6.84 4.85
C LEU A 90 2.29 -7.95 4.42
N ASP A 91 3.41 -8.06 5.12
CA ASP A 91 4.38 -9.11 4.86
C ASP A 91 3.85 -10.50 5.23
N SER A 92 4.34 -11.51 4.53
CA SER A 92 4.06 -12.92 4.80
C SER A 92 5.34 -13.74 4.75
N THR A 93 5.46 -14.68 5.67
CA THR A 93 6.48 -15.73 5.63
C THR A 93 5.88 -17.09 5.29
N ASP A 94 4.58 -17.27 5.52
CA ASP A 94 3.84 -18.50 5.28
C ASP A 94 2.39 -18.20 4.84
N PRO A 95 2.12 -18.19 3.53
CA PRO A 95 0.77 -17.94 3.00
C PRO A 95 -0.29 -18.95 3.45
N ALA A 96 0.11 -20.18 3.75
CA ALA A 96 -0.84 -21.20 4.24
C ALA A 96 -1.27 -20.87 5.68
N ALA A 97 -0.34 -20.47 6.53
CA ALA A 97 -0.64 -20.01 7.88
C ALA A 97 -1.47 -18.71 7.87
N ASP A 98 -1.21 -17.78 6.91
CA ASP A 98 -2.04 -16.59 6.76
C ASP A 98 -3.48 -16.94 6.41
N ARG A 99 -3.68 -17.82 5.44
CA ARG A 99 -5.03 -18.29 5.06
C ARG A 99 -5.77 -18.91 6.23
N ALA A 100 -5.11 -19.83 6.95
CA ALA A 100 -5.70 -20.48 8.14
C ALA A 100 -6.07 -19.46 9.22
N ALA A 101 -5.23 -18.43 9.44
CA ALA A 101 -5.53 -17.39 10.42
C ALA A 101 -6.69 -16.49 9.98
N PHE A 102 -6.80 -16.15 8.71
CA PHE A 102 -7.92 -15.37 8.17
C PHE A 102 -9.23 -16.14 8.21
N GLU A 103 -9.20 -17.43 7.83
CA GLU A 103 -10.37 -18.32 7.93
C GLU A 103 -10.84 -18.46 9.37
N ALA A 104 -9.93 -18.71 10.31
CA ALA A 104 -10.25 -18.80 11.74
C ALA A 104 -10.84 -17.49 12.31
N ALA A 105 -10.49 -16.36 11.73
CA ALA A 105 -11.04 -15.05 12.09
C ALA A 105 -12.34 -14.70 11.35
N GLY A 106 -12.82 -15.57 10.47
CA GLY A 106 -14.04 -15.35 9.68
C GLY A 106 -13.88 -14.33 8.55
N LEU A 107 -12.65 -13.99 8.15
CA LEU A 107 -12.42 -13.08 7.04
C LEU A 107 -12.74 -13.77 5.71
N ARG A 108 -13.23 -13.00 4.75
CA ARG A 108 -13.38 -13.47 3.38
C ARG A 108 -12.03 -13.81 2.79
N LEU A 109 -11.92 -15.02 2.25
CA LEU A 109 -10.75 -15.48 1.53
C LEU A 109 -11.05 -15.61 0.04
N PHE A 110 -10.07 -15.21 -0.75
CA PHE A 110 -10.06 -15.46 -2.19
C PHE A 110 -9.18 -16.68 -2.51
N GLU A 111 -9.28 -17.20 -3.74
CA GLU A 111 -8.41 -18.27 -4.20
C GLU A 111 -6.92 -17.91 -4.05
N PRO A 112 -6.05 -18.87 -3.72
CA PRO A 112 -4.61 -18.62 -3.66
C PRO A 112 -4.09 -18.04 -4.96
N PHE A 113 -3.26 -17.02 -4.87
CA PHE A 113 -2.69 -16.37 -6.03
C PHE A 113 -1.17 -16.23 -5.89
N GLY A 114 -0.45 -16.58 -6.93
CA GLY A 114 0.99 -16.39 -6.98
C GLY A 114 1.47 -16.24 -8.42
N PHE A 115 2.57 -15.54 -8.61
CA PHE A 115 3.19 -15.36 -9.91
C PHE A 115 4.70 -15.22 -9.81
N GLU A 116 5.35 -15.50 -10.92
CA GLU A 116 6.77 -15.25 -11.11
C GLU A 116 6.97 -14.46 -12.40
N ARG A 117 8.01 -13.66 -12.45
CA ARG A 117 8.48 -12.97 -13.65
C ARG A 117 9.98 -12.79 -13.60
N GLU A 118 10.57 -12.51 -14.73
CA GLU A 118 11.93 -12.03 -14.82
C GLU A 118 11.98 -10.52 -14.58
N ALA A 119 13.06 -10.08 -13.94
CA ALA A 119 13.35 -8.67 -13.73
C ALA A 119 14.83 -8.44 -14.08
N THR A 120 15.09 -7.39 -14.86
CA THR A 120 16.46 -6.97 -15.17
C THR A 120 16.96 -6.04 -14.08
N GLY A 121 18.05 -6.40 -13.43
CA GLY A 121 18.69 -5.56 -12.41
C GLY A 121 19.44 -4.38 -13.03
N PRO A 122 19.91 -3.43 -12.22
CA PRO A 122 20.74 -2.30 -12.68
C PRO A 122 22.06 -2.74 -13.33
N ASP A 123 22.55 -3.91 -12.96
CA ASP A 123 23.73 -4.58 -13.52
C ASP A 123 23.46 -5.29 -14.87
N GLY A 124 22.24 -5.18 -15.42
CA GLY A 124 21.81 -5.84 -16.64
C GLY A 124 21.50 -7.33 -16.47
N ALA A 125 21.72 -7.92 -15.29
CA ALA A 125 21.45 -9.34 -15.07
C ALA A 125 19.96 -9.60 -14.90
N VAL A 126 19.47 -10.63 -15.59
CA VAL A 126 18.07 -11.10 -15.46
C VAL A 126 17.97 -12.02 -14.25
N ARG A 127 17.01 -11.75 -13.39
CA ARG A 127 16.75 -12.52 -12.17
C ARG A 127 15.27 -12.82 -12.04
N LYS A 128 14.93 -13.94 -11.43
CA LYS A 128 13.55 -14.25 -11.05
C LYS A 128 13.12 -13.40 -9.85
N VAL A 129 11.91 -12.88 -9.94
CA VAL A 129 11.12 -12.39 -8.80
C VAL A 129 9.81 -13.12 -8.78
N GLY A 130 9.29 -13.41 -7.60
CA GLY A 130 8.05 -14.16 -7.46
C GLY A 130 7.39 -13.90 -6.12
N PHE A 131 6.06 -13.97 -6.12
CA PHE A 131 5.25 -13.59 -4.98
C PHE A 131 4.09 -14.56 -4.80
N ASP A 132 3.75 -14.83 -3.53
CA ASP A 132 2.49 -15.46 -3.13
C ASP A 132 1.64 -14.43 -2.40
N LEU A 133 0.42 -14.25 -2.85
CA LEU A 133 -0.50 -13.24 -2.33
C LEU A 133 -1.72 -13.93 -1.70
N THR A 134 -2.08 -13.50 -0.49
CA THR A 134 -3.30 -13.95 0.18
C THR A 134 -4.24 -12.77 0.33
N PHE A 135 -5.22 -12.68 -0.56
CA PHE A 135 -6.21 -11.62 -0.57
C PHE A 135 -7.32 -11.85 0.44
N THR A 136 -7.72 -10.77 1.09
CA THR A 136 -8.91 -10.68 1.95
C THR A 136 -9.55 -9.30 1.77
N GLU A 137 -10.71 -9.09 2.37
CA GLU A 137 -11.38 -7.79 2.34
C GLU A 137 -11.98 -7.43 3.69
N ASP A 138 -12.00 -6.14 3.97
CA ASP A 138 -12.82 -5.56 5.03
C ASP A 138 -14.20 -5.26 4.41
N PRO A 139 -15.29 -5.92 4.86
CA PRO A 139 -16.61 -5.70 4.28
C PRO A 139 -17.12 -4.27 4.46
N ASP A 140 -16.61 -3.56 5.50
CA ASP A 140 -16.96 -2.18 5.78
C ASP A 140 -16.05 -1.17 5.05
N ALA A 141 -15.03 -1.66 4.33
CA ALA A 141 -14.09 -0.86 3.53
C ALA A 141 -13.76 -1.49 2.17
N PRO A 142 -14.74 -1.82 1.32
CA PRO A 142 -14.50 -2.53 0.06
C PRO A 142 -13.67 -1.75 -0.96
N SER A 143 -13.51 -0.44 -0.77
CA SER A 143 -12.66 0.43 -1.59
C SER A 143 -11.18 0.36 -1.26
N VAL A 144 -10.81 -0.30 -0.14
CA VAL A 144 -9.42 -0.49 0.28
C VAL A 144 -9.05 -1.97 0.12
N GLY A 145 -8.12 -2.26 -0.77
CA GLY A 145 -7.63 -3.63 -0.96
C GLY A 145 -6.69 -4.05 0.17
N TRP A 146 -6.78 -5.32 0.56
CA TRP A 146 -5.93 -5.91 1.59
C TRP A 146 -5.42 -7.28 1.17
N PHE A 147 -4.13 -7.51 1.34
CA PHE A 147 -3.55 -8.85 1.16
C PHE A 147 -2.23 -8.98 1.93
N THR A 148 -1.78 -10.22 2.10
CA THR A 148 -0.40 -10.50 2.51
C THR A 148 0.44 -10.90 1.32
N CYS A 149 1.71 -10.54 1.33
CA CYS A 149 2.66 -10.78 0.25
C CYS A 149 3.90 -11.51 0.79
N ARG A 150 4.12 -12.73 0.29
CA ARG A 150 5.38 -13.44 0.47
C ARG A 150 6.27 -13.24 -0.74
N ASN A 151 7.40 -12.59 -0.56
CA ASN A 151 8.44 -12.53 -1.58
C ASN A 151 9.24 -13.84 -1.57
N ARG A 152 9.26 -14.57 -2.69
CA ARG A 152 9.98 -15.85 -2.83
C ARG A 152 11.49 -15.69 -3.01
N TYR A 153 11.91 -14.51 -3.53
CA TYR A 153 13.30 -14.21 -3.90
C TYR A 153 13.69 -12.81 -3.41
N PRO A 154 13.72 -12.57 -2.09
CA PRO A 154 13.98 -11.24 -1.52
C PRO A 154 15.36 -10.70 -1.91
N GLU A 155 16.36 -11.57 -2.10
CA GLU A 155 17.70 -11.21 -2.55
C GLU A 155 17.76 -10.65 -3.97
N ASN A 156 16.76 -11.00 -4.79
CA ASN A 156 16.63 -10.49 -6.16
C ASN A 156 15.84 -9.18 -6.24
N PHE A 157 15.04 -8.88 -5.22
CA PHE A 157 14.08 -7.78 -5.21
C PHE A 157 14.66 -6.49 -4.65
N TRP A 158 15.25 -6.56 -3.45
CA TRP A 158 15.78 -5.40 -2.75
C TRP A 158 17.11 -4.94 -3.36
N LYS A 159 17.21 -3.63 -3.68
CA LYS A 159 18.40 -3.04 -4.29
C LYS A 159 18.79 -1.78 -3.51
N PRO A 160 19.99 -1.75 -2.90
CA PRO A 160 20.45 -0.61 -2.08
C PRO A 160 20.38 0.73 -2.80
N GLU A 161 20.62 0.75 -4.11
CA GLU A 161 20.56 1.96 -4.92
C GLU A 161 19.15 2.55 -5.03
N PHE A 162 18.09 1.74 -4.94
CA PHE A 162 16.70 2.20 -4.96
C PHE A 162 16.15 2.52 -3.56
N GLN A 163 16.92 2.23 -2.50
CA GLN A 163 16.59 2.55 -1.12
C GLN A 163 17.19 3.87 -0.63
N GLN A 164 17.96 4.58 -1.50
CA GLN A 164 18.61 5.84 -1.19
C GLN A 164 17.87 6.98 -1.90
N HIS A 165 17.19 7.82 -1.13
CA HIS A 165 16.39 8.92 -1.63
C HIS A 165 17.04 10.26 -1.31
N GLY A 166 17.03 11.20 -2.29
CA GLY A 166 17.58 12.53 -2.12
C GLY A 166 16.87 13.38 -1.06
N ASN A 167 15.62 13.04 -0.74
CA ASN A 167 14.84 13.67 0.33
C ASN A 167 15.13 13.10 1.73
N GLY A 168 16.01 12.13 1.86
CA GLY A 168 16.42 11.54 3.14
C GLY A 168 15.46 10.53 3.77
N VAL A 169 14.33 10.24 3.13
CA VAL A 169 13.36 9.23 3.60
C VAL A 169 13.98 7.82 3.52
N ARG A 170 13.66 6.99 4.54
CA ARG A 170 14.12 5.60 4.64
C ARG A 170 13.01 4.61 5.00
N ALA A 171 11.96 5.04 5.70
CA ALA A 171 10.95 4.14 6.25
C ALA A 171 9.52 4.61 5.99
N LEU A 172 8.62 3.65 5.85
CA LEU A 172 7.17 3.86 5.94
C LEU A 172 6.77 3.74 7.42
N ALA A 173 6.56 4.90 8.05
CA ALA A 173 6.28 4.96 9.47
C ALA A 173 4.80 4.72 9.80
N GLU A 174 3.89 5.21 8.94
CA GLU A 174 2.46 5.08 9.20
C GLU A 174 1.63 5.15 7.91
N VAL A 175 0.57 4.35 7.89
CA VAL A 175 -0.54 4.43 6.91
C VAL A 175 -1.76 4.97 7.64
N ILE A 176 -2.35 6.06 7.12
CA ILE A 176 -3.47 6.76 7.75
C ILE A 176 -4.70 6.59 6.86
N LEU A 177 -5.69 5.92 7.41
CA LEU A 177 -7.01 5.79 6.79
C LEU A 177 -7.99 6.76 7.46
N ILE A 178 -9.04 7.11 6.74
CA ILE A 178 -10.21 7.81 7.27
C ILE A 178 -11.40 6.87 7.18
N ALA A 179 -12.17 6.76 8.25
CA ALA A 179 -13.44 6.08 8.27
C ALA A 179 -14.45 6.88 9.10
N ARG A 180 -15.76 6.75 8.80
CA ARG A 180 -16.83 7.41 9.55
C ARG A 180 -16.78 7.02 11.02
N ASP A 181 -16.71 5.72 11.28
CA ASP A 181 -16.48 5.14 12.59
C ASP A 181 -15.24 4.23 12.55
N PRO A 182 -14.10 4.69 13.03
CA PRO A 182 -12.88 3.89 13.06
C PRO A 182 -13.01 2.58 13.83
N ALA A 183 -13.92 2.50 14.82
CA ALA A 183 -14.09 1.32 15.65
C ALA A 183 -14.68 0.13 14.89
N ASP A 184 -15.42 0.35 13.80
CA ASP A 184 -16.02 -0.72 13.00
C ASP A 184 -14.95 -1.64 12.38
N HIS A 185 -13.76 -1.11 12.14
CA HIS A 185 -12.65 -1.82 11.50
C HIS A 185 -11.73 -2.58 12.47
N HIS A 186 -11.99 -2.57 13.79
CA HIS A 186 -11.03 -3.10 14.77
C HIS A 186 -10.85 -4.62 14.65
N ILE A 187 -11.94 -5.38 14.44
CA ILE A 187 -11.89 -6.85 14.28
C ILE A 187 -11.08 -7.21 13.05
N PHE A 188 -11.37 -6.55 11.93
CA PHE A 188 -10.63 -6.76 10.69
C PHE A 188 -9.14 -6.47 10.85
N LEU A 189 -8.77 -5.31 11.42
CA LEU A 189 -7.36 -4.96 11.66
C LEU A 189 -6.64 -5.96 12.55
N GLN A 190 -7.27 -6.43 13.62
CA GLN A 190 -6.69 -7.46 14.48
C GLN A 190 -6.42 -8.75 13.70
N ALA A 191 -7.37 -9.19 12.90
CA ALA A 191 -7.28 -10.42 12.13
C ALA A 191 -6.21 -10.33 11.03
N VAL A 192 -6.25 -9.27 10.21
CA VAL A 192 -5.34 -9.12 9.05
C VAL A 192 -3.91 -8.86 9.48
N THR A 193 -3.68 -8.12 10.57
CA THR A 193 -2.34 -7.82 11.09
C THR A 193 -1.79 -8.87 12.04
N GLY A 194 -2.66 -9.64 12.68
CA GLY A 194 -2.32 -10.54 13.79
C GLY A 194 -1.96 -9.80 15.08
N VAL A 195 -2.30 -8.50 15.20
CA VAL A 195 -2.09 -7.68 16.39
C VAL A 195 -3.35 -7.71 17.25
N ARG A 196 -3.26 -8.28 18.46
CA ARG A 196 -4.42 -8.42 19.34
C ARG A 196 -4.80 -7.14 20.06
N ALA A 197 -3.82 -6.31 20.44
CA ALA A 197 -4.03 -5.09 21.19
C ALA A 197 -3.95 -3.86 20.29
N LEU A 198 -5.09 -3.30 19.96
CA LEU A 198 -5.19 -2.00 19.30
C LEU A 198 -5.27 -0.90 20.35
N ARG A 199 -4.74 0.28 20.02
CA ARG A 199 -4.91 1.48 20.83
C ARG A 199 -6.12 2.26 20.31
N ALA A 200 -7.15 2.41 21.12
CA ALA A 200 -8.29 3.26 20.83
C ALA A 200 -8.13 4.61 21.55
N THR A 201 -8.43 5.69 20.85
CA THR A 201 -8.42 7.07 21.35
C THR A 201 -9.63 7.83 20.83
N SER A 202 -9.83 9.07 21.27
CA SER A 202 -10.86 9.97 20.72
C SER A 202 -10.61 10.34 19.25
N LEU A 203 -9.41 10.09 18.72
CA LEU A 203 -9.05 10.37 17.32
C LEU A 203 -9.41 9.20 16.40
N GLY A 204 -9.44 7.97 16.92
CA GLY A 204 -9.66 6.75 16.19
C GLY A 204 -8.91 5.56 16.78
N ILE A 205 -8.53 4.60 15.95
CA ILE A 205 -7.78 3.40 16.36
C ILE A 205 -6.40 3.36 15.71
N GLU A 206 -5.45 2.80 16.45
CA GLU A 206 -4.07 2.61 16.03
C GLU A 206 -3.68 1.13 16.18
N CYS A 207 -3.12 0.57 15.12
CA CYS A 207 -2.56 -0.78 15.08
C CYS A 207 -1.05 -0.71 14.84
N ARG A 208 -0.25 -0.95 15.88
CA ARG A 208 1.21 -1.04 15.73
C ARG A 208 1.58 -2.41 15.22
N THR A 209 1.91 -2.47 13.95
CA THR A 209 2.31 -3.70 13.26
C THR A 209 3.78 -4.05 13.56
N ALA A 210 4.29 -5.16 13.03
CA ALA A 210 5.71 -5.50 13.13
C ALA A 210 6.62 -4.47 12.43
N ARG A 211 6.07 -3.76 11.43
CA ARG A 211 6.73 -2.65 10.73
C ARG A 211 5.70 -1.60 10.38
N GLY A 212 5.85 -0.41 10.97
CA GLY A 212 4.95 0.72 10.75
C GLY A 212 3.65 0.64 11.57
N LEU A 213 2.89 1.70 11.48
CA LEU A 213 1.62 1.92 12.15
C LEU A 213 0.49 1.96 11.12
N VAL A 214 -0.63 1.34 11.40
CA VAL A 214 -1.88 1.56 10.66
C VAL A 214 -2.82 2.32 11.58
N SER A 215 -3.20 3.53 11.18
CA SER A 215 -4.16 4.36 11.92
C SER A 215 -5.43 4.53 11.11
N ILE A 216 -6.57 4.39 11.75
CA ILE A 216 -7.87 4.78 11.18
C ILE A 216 -8.39 5.92 12.03
N LEU A 217 -8.54 7.08 11.41
CA LEU A 217 -8.98 8.31 12.05
C LEU A 217 -10.44 8.61 11.71
N SER A 218 -11.16 9.24 12.64
CA SER A 218 -12.41 9.89 12.28
C SER A 218 -12.14 11.10 11.36
N PRO A 219 -13.12 11.51 10.53
CA PRO A 219 -12.96 12.68 9.67
C PRO A 219 -12.58 13.95 10.45
N VAL A 220 -13.24 14.18 11.57
CA VAL A 220 -12.98 15.33 12.46
C VAL A 220 -11.56 15.29 13.03
N ALA A 221 -11.09 14.10 13.42
CA ALA A 221 -9.71 13.93 13.90
C ALA A 221 -8.69 14.19 12.80
N TYR A 222 -8.94 13.68 11.61
CA TYR A 222 -8.05 13.92 10.46
C TYR A 222 -7.95 15.40 10.12
N GLU A 223 -9.10 16.10 10.04
CA GLU A 223 -9.14 17.54 9.76
C GLU A 223 -8.43 18.35 10.86
N GLY A 224 -8.67 18.00 12.12
CA GLY A 224 -8.03 18.67 13.27
C GLY A 224 -6.51 18.47 13.33
N LEU A 225 -6.01 17.28 12.93
CA LEU A 225 -4.57 16.97 12.95
C LEU A 225 -3.80 17.57 11.78
N TYR A 226 -4.43 17.63 10.61
CA TYR A 226 -3.72 17.96 9.37
C TYR A 226 -4.16 19.29 8.73
N GLY A 227 -5.26 19.89 9.20
CA GLY A 227 -5.77 21.15 8.69
C GLY A 227 -6.29 21.07 7.25
N VAL A 228 -6.64 19.88 6.79
CA VAL A 228 -7.16 19.63 5.43
C VAL A 228 -8.45 18.83 5.50
N SER A 229 -9.34 19.03 4.53
CA SER A 229 -10.62 18.31 4.48
C SER A 229 -10.43 16.80 4.41
N ALA A 230 -11.25 16.07 5.15
CA ALA A 230 -11.36 14.61 5.06
C ALA A 230 -11.96 14.14 3.72
N GLY A 231 -12.48 15.04 2.90
CA GLY A 231 -13.16 14.74 1.64
C GLY A 231 -14.64 14.35 1.85
N GLU A 232 -15.26 13.93 0.75
CA GLU A 232 -16.68 13.58 0.75
C GLU A 232 -16.95 12.25 1.49
N PRO A 233 -18.02 12.18 2.30
CA PRO A 233 -18.37 10.95 3.04
C PRO A 233 -18.53 9.71 2.18
N ALA A 234 -18.93 9.85 0.93
CA ALA A 234 -19.07 8.74 -0.01
C ALA A 234 -17.74 8.12 -0.43
N THR A 235 -16.60 8.79 -0.13
CA THR A 235 -15.25 8.28 -0.43
C THR A 235 -14.62 7.51 0.74
N TRP A 236 -15.32 7.37 1.86
CA TRP A 236 -14.82 6.64 3.02
C TRP A 236 -15.37 5.22 3.10
N PRO A 237 -14.60 4.27 3.66
CA PRO A 237 -13.20 4.38 4.11
C PRO A 237 -12.20 4.51 2.96
N ARG A 238 -11.09 5.24 3.20
CA ARG A 238 -10.00 5.37 2.24
C ARG A 238 -8.64 5.55 2.91
N ILE A 239 -7.57 5.20 2.22
CA ILE A 239 -6.21 5.57 2.62
C ILE A 239 -6.00 7.04 2.24
N ALA A 240 -5.78 7.90 3.24
CA ALA A 240 -5.74 9.34 3.07
C ALA A 240 -4.32 9.92 3.06
N ALA A 241 -3.41 9.31 3.85
CA ALA A 241 -2.06 9.79 3.97
C ALA A 241 -1.06 8.67 4.30
N LEU A 242 0.21 8.92 3.95
CA LEU A 242 1.34 8.12 4.41
C LEU A 242 2.31 9.02 5.16
N ARG A 243 2.79 8.54 6.31
CA ARG A 243 3.92 9.14 7.00
C ARG A 243 5.17 8.34 6.67
N LEU A 244 6.13 9.03 6.09
CA LEU A 244 7.44 8.52 5.73
C LEU A 244 8.48 9.20 6.63
N ALA A 245 9.47 8.46 7.09
CA ALA A 245 10.47 9.00 7.98
C ALA A 245 11.90 8.65 7.52
N GLY A 246 12.86 9.46 7.94
CA GLY A 246 14.24 9.13 7.68
C GLY A 246 15.22 10.09 8.37
N PRO A 247 16.45 9.61 8.69
CA PRO A 247 17.46 10.42 9.37
C PRO A 247 17.99 11.58 8.52
N GLY A 248 17.77 11.53 7.21
CA GLY A 248 18.16 12.61 6.29
C GLY A 248 17.06 13.63 6.03
N VAL A 249 15.86 13.46 6.60
CA VAL A 249 14.77 14.45 6.52
C VAL A 249 15.06 15.56 7.53
N ALA A 250 15.39 16.76 7.03
CA ALA A 250 15.84 17.86 7.87
C ALA A 250 14.72 18.46 8.76
N ALA A 251 13.48 18.47 8.24
CA ALA A 251 12.31 18.99 8.95
C ALA A 251 11.04 18.36 8.37
N ARG A 252 9.96 18.36 9.17
CA ARG A 252 8.65 17.91 8.71
C ARG A 252 8.22 18.68 7.47
N ARG A 253 7.81 17.93 6.44
CA ARG A 253 7.27 18.46 5.20
C ARG A 253 5.98 17.72 4.86
N VAL A 254 4.95 18.45 4.50
CA VAL A 254 3.68 17.87 4.03
C VAL A 254 3.53 18.18 2.55
N ILE A 255 3.22 17.15 1.76
CA ILE A 255 2.88 17.23 0.35
C ILE A 255 1.39 16.95 0.27
N ALA A 256 0.63 17.95 -0.16
CA ALA A 256 -0.83 17.87 -0.19
C ALA A 256 -1.30 16.79 -1.16
N ALA A 257 -2.47 16.21 -0.89
CA ALA A 257 -3.07 15.21 -1.76
C ALA A 257 -3.34 15.73 -3.18
N SER A 258 -3.70 17.03 -3.33
CA SER A 258 -3.86 17.71 -4.63
C SER A 258 -2.60 17.67 -5.48
N ASP A 259 -1.44 17.74 -4.84
CA ASP A 259 -0.13 17.80 -5.49
C ASP A 259 0.49 16.41 -5.67
N ASN A 260 -0.13 15.38 -5.08
CA ASN A 260 0.39 14.02 -5.03
C ASN A 260 -0.66 12.95 -5.33
N ARG A 261 -1.40 13.12 -6.42
CA ARG A 261 -2.30 12.09 -6.96
C ARG A 261 -3.34 11.58 -5.95
N GLY A 262 -3.95 12.47 -5.17
CA GLY A 262 -4.99 12.10 -4.20
C GLY A 262 -4.49 11.51 -2.87
N LEU A 263 -3.17 11.39 -2.67
CA LEU A 263 -2.55 10.85 -1.48
C LEU A 263 -1.65 11.88 -0.79
N MET A 264 -1.93 12.24 0.45
CA MET A 264 -1.05 13.12 1.22
C MET A 264 0.21 12.36 1.66
N LEU A 265 1.38 12.99 1.54
CA LEU A 265 2.62 12.49 2.13
C LEU A 265 3.09 13.41 3.24
N ILE A 266 3.51 12.82 4.36
CA ILE A 266 4.11 13.49 5.49
C ILE A 266 5.52 12.95 5.63
N LEU A 267 6.54 13.78 5.40
CA LEU A 267 7.93 13.41 5.55
C LEU A 267 8.42 13.94 6.88
N ASP A 268 8.87 13.07 7.78
CA ASP A 268 9.31 13.42 9.13
C ASP A 268 10.78 13.03 9.36
N PRO A 269 11.54 13.80 10.16
CA PRO A 269 12.77 13.32 10.76
C PRO A 269 12.53 12.01 11.53
N ALA A 270 13.51 11.06 11.49
CA ALA A 270 13.43 9.80 12.23
C ALA A 270 13.78 9.97 13.70
#